data_f95679ea95dcd3bc89b0bf9f3a5b1ac1
#
_entry.id   f95679ea95dcd3bc89b0bf9f3a5b1ac1
#
_cell.length_a   1.000
_cell.length_b   1.000
_cell.length_c   1.000
_cell.angle_alpha   90.00
_cell.angle_beta   90.00
_cell.angle_gamma   90.00
#
_symmetry.space_group_name_H-M   'P 1'
#
loop_
_entity.id
_entity.type
_entity.pdbx_description
1 polymer ?
#
loop_
_entity_poly.entity_id
_entity_poly.type
_entity_poly.pdbx_seq_one_letter_code
_entity_poly.pdbx_strand_id
1 'polypeptide(L)'
;MPYPDGYIMIGGTASLDDLIKGTEKGILVTRMWYIREVDPQTLLYTGLTRDGTFYIENGEIKFPIKNFRFNESPIIMLNNLEALGKPERTVSGEGGGTAMIPPMKIRDFTFSSLSDAV
;
A
#
# COMPACT_ATOMS: atom_id res chain seq x y z
N MET A 1 -26.36 -10.57 -1.36
CA MET A 1 -25.08 -10.67 -2.10
C MET A 1 -24.00 -11.17 -1.17
N PRO A 2 -23.39 -12.30 -1.45
CA PRO A 2 -22.34 -12.80 -0.58
C PRO A 2 -21.07 -11.95 -0.70
N TYR A 3 -20.49 -11.61 0.45
CA TYR A 3 -19.19 -10.99 0.53
C TYR A 3 -18.16 -12.03 0.90
N PRO A 4 -17.00 -12.03 0.27
CA PRO A 4 -15.94 -12.92 0.72
C PRO A 4 -15.49 -12.51 2.13
N ASP A 5 -15.30 -13.52 2.95
CA ASP A 5 -14.96 -13.33 4.37
C ASP A 5 -13.64 -14.06 4.63
N GLY A 6 -12.56 -13.37 4.35
CA GLY A 6 -11.22 -13.93 4.40
C GLY A 6 -10.65 -14.13 3.01
N TYR A 7 -9.56 -13.43 2.74
CA TYR A 7 -8.88 -13.48 1.46
C TYR A 7 -7.50 -14.07 1.62
N ILE A 8 -7.09 -14.83 0.61
CA ILE A 8 -5.69 -15.24 0.48
C ILE A 8 -5.22 -14.77 -0.89
N MET A 9 -4.30 -13.81 -0.90
CA MET A 9 -3.66 -13.36 -2.11
C MET A 9 -2.34 -14.11 -2.28
N ILE A 10 -2.19 -14.78 -3.40
CA ILE A 10 -0.95 -15.51 -3.70
C ILE A 10 0.13 -14.48 -3.99
N GLY A 11 1.25 -14.60 -3.31
CA GLY A 11 2.37 -13.69 -3.46
C GLY A 11 3.62 -14.38 -3.92
N GLY A 12 4.75 -13.75 -3.65
CA GLY A 12 6.08 -14.28 -3.91
C GLY A 12 6.69 -14.93 -2.68
N THR A 13 8.01 -14.99 -2.67
CA THR A 13 8.80 -15.58 -1.56
C THR A 13 9.66 -14.55 -0.83
N ALA A 14 9.75 -13.33 -1.35
CA ALA A 14 10.56 -12.28 -0.75
C ALA A 14 9.94 -11.79 0.57
N SER A 15 10.80 -11.43 1.51
CA SER A 15 10.35 -10.74 2.72
C SER A 15 10.14 -9.26 2.45
N LEU A 16 9.48 -8.56 3.38
CA LEU A 16 9.39 -7.10 3.32
C LEU A 16 10.79 -6.47 3.30
N ASP A 17 11.71 -6.99 4.10
CA ASP A 17 13.10 -6.53 4.12
C ASP A 17 13.76 -6.67 2.75
N ASP A 18 13.52 -7.79 2.04
CA ASP A 18 14.06 -7.99 0.70
C ASP A 18 13.53 -6.95 -0.28
N LEU A 19 12.25 -6.61 -0.20
CA LEU A 19 11.65 -5.59 -1.04
C LEU A 19 12.23 -4.21 -0.76
N ILE A 20 12.48 -3.90 0.50
CA ILE A 20 13.10 -2.64 0.92
C ILE A 20 14.54 -2.57 0.42
N LYS A 21 15.32 -3.65 0.61
CA LYS A 21 16.72 -3.71 0.16
C LYS A 21 16.85 -3.56 -1.36
N GLY A 22 15.87 -3.99 -2.10
CA GLY A 22 15.84 -3.84 -3.56
C GLY A 22 15.32 -2.49 -4.04
N THR A 23 15.03 -1.56 -3.15
CA THR A 23 14.49 -0.24 -3.51
C THR A 23 15.56 0.83 -3.41
N GLU A 24 15.89 1.44 -4.53
CA GLU A 24 16.86 2.53 -4.56
C GLU A 24 16.30 3.80 -3.94
N LYS A 25 15.06 4.14 -4.27
CA LYS A 25 14.37 5.31 -3.75
C LYS A 25 12.87 5.03 -3.71
N GLY A 26 12.25 5.24 -2.56
CA GLY A 26 10.84 4.96 -2.43
C GLY A 26 10.24 5.37 -1.10
N ILE A 27 9.01 4.98 -0.92
CA ILE A 27 8.23 5.27 0.28
C ILE A 27 7.64 3.97 0.79
N LEU A 28 7.85 3.69 2.07
CA LEU A 28 7.18 2.58 2.76
C LEU A 28 5.89 3.10 3.38
N VAL A 29 4.78 2.51 2.94
CA VAL A 29 3.45 2.79 3.49
C VAL A 29 3.03 1.60 4.33
N THR A 30 2.76 1.82 5.61
CA THR A 30 2.37 0.74 6.53
C THR A 30 0.87 0.61 6.66
N ARG A 31 0.12 1.65 6.39
CA ARG A 31 -1.33 1.63 6.44
C ARG A 31 -1.92 2.71 5.54
N MET A 32 -3.02 2.34 4.89
CA MET A 32 -3.88 3.28 4.16
C MET A 32 -5.24 3.30 4.83
N TRP A 33 -5.86 4.45 4.93
CA TRP A 33 -7.17 4.57 5.52
C TRP A 33 -7.96 5.74 4.92
N TYR A 34 -9.20 5.87 5.33
CA TYR A 34 -10.11 6.90 4.87
C TYR A 34 -10.26 6.90 3.35
N ILE A 35 -10.37 5.67 2.82
CA ILE A 35 -10.42 5.44 1.39
C ILE A 35 -11.82 5.70 0.86
N ARG A 36 -11.92 6.54 -0.17
CA ARG A 36 -13.18 6.97 -0.79
C ARG A 36 -13.09 6.84 -2.29
N GLU A 37 -14.20 6.40 -2.90
CA GLU A 37 -14.31 6.41 -4.35
C GLU A 37 -14.51 7.83 -4.85
N VAL A 38 -13.72 8.24 -5.84
CA VAL A 38 -13.79 9.55 -6.48
C VAL A 38 -14.51 9.45 -7.82
N ASP A 39 -14.18 8.45 -8.62
CA ASP A 39 -14.76 8.25 -9.94
C ASP A 39 -15.02 6.76 -10.17
N PRO A 40 -16.29 6.34 -10.26
CA PRO A 40 -16.62 4.93 -10.48
C PRO A 40 -16.23 4.41 -11.84
N GLN A 41 -16.13 5.25 -12.86
CA GLN A 41 -15.80 4.80 -14.22
C GLN A 41 -14.33 4.45 -14.35
N THR A 42 -13.45 5.25 -13.76
CA THR A 42 -12.01 5.00 -13.78
C THR A 42 -11.53 4.22 -12.55
N LEU A 43 -12.43 3.92 -11.62
CA LEU A 43 -12.11 3.34 -10.32
C LEU A 43 -11.04 4.14 -9.57
N LEU A 44 -11.16 5.46 -9.64
CA LEU A 44 -10.24 6.34 -8.92
C LEU A 44 -10.66 6.45 -7.46
N TYR A 45 -9.71 6.18 -6.56
CA TYR A 45 -9.89 6.29 -5.13
C TYR A 45 -8.95 7.31 -4.54
N THR A 46 -9.40 7.99 -3.50
CA THR A 46 -8.56 8.85 -2.67
C THR A 46 -8.47 8.25 -1.27
N GLY A 47 -7.40 8.54 -0.58
CA GLY A 47 -7.21 8.12 0.80
C GLY A 47 -5.97 8.75 1.39
N LEU A 48 -5.62 8.30 2.59
CA LEU A 48 -4.48 8.81 3.36
C LEU A 48 -3.57 7.67 3.77
N THR A 49 -2.26 7.91 3.80
CA THR A 49 -1.35 7.03 4.53
C THR A 49 -1.43 7.35 6.02
N ARG A 50 -1.17 6.37 6.88
CA ARG A 50 -1.28 6.53 8.33
C ARG A 50 -0.39 5.54 9.07
N ASP A 51 -0.15 5.83 10.35
CA ASP A 51 0.54 4.95 11.31
C ASP A 51 1.98 4.64 10.93
N GLY A 52 2.60 5.52 10.21
CA GLY A 52 3.99 5.42 9.84
C GLY A 52 4.19 5.35 8.34
N THR A 53 4.79 6.39 7.81
CA THR A 53 5.22 6.49 6.43
C THR A 53 6.69 6.83 6.44
N PHE A 54 7.49 6.09 5.69
CA PHE A 54 8.95 6.17 5.81
C PHE A 54 9.61 6.36 4.45
N TYR A 55 10.68 7.14 4.43
CA TYR A 55 11.50 7.31 3.24
C TYR A 55 12.54 6.20 3.14
N ILE A 56 12.64 5.61 1.94
CA ILE A 56 13.62 4.57 1.63
C ILE A 56 14.62 5.13 0.63
N GLU A 57 15.90 4.91 0.90
CA GLU A 57 16.98 5.27 -0.02
C GLU A 57 18.09 4.23 0.05
N ASN A 58 18.55 3.79 -1.11
CA ASN A 58 19.63 2.80 -1.24
C ASN A 58 19.37 1.52 -0.43
N GLY A 59 18.14 1.06 -0.44
CA GLY A 59 17.77 -0.18 0.23
C GLY A 59 17.61 -0.08 1.75
N GLU A 60 17.54 1.12 2.30
CA GLU A 60 17.42 1.34 3.75
C GLU A 60 16.29 2.32 4.07
N ILE A 61 15.62 2.07 5.20
CA ILE A 61 14.68 3.03 5.77
C ILE A 61 15.51 4.14 6.42
N LYS A 62 15.34 5.37 5.95
CA LYS A 62 16.15 6.50 6.44
C LYS A 62 15.49 7.29 7.56
N PHE A 63 14.25 7.68 7.38
CA PHE A 63 13.55 8.51 8.36
C PHE A 63 12.03 8.47 8.12
N PRO A 64 11.23 8.75 9.16
CA PRO A 64 9.79 8.90 8.99
C PRO A 64 9.48 10.21 8.28
N ILE A 65 8.42 10.21 7.51
CA ILE A 65 7.91 11.39 6.82
C ILE A 65 6.43 11.60 7.15
N LYS A 66 5.92 12.77 6.83
CA LYS A 66 4.49 13.07 7.04
C LYS A 66 3.63 12.17 6.15
N ASN A 67 2.42 11.92 6.59
CA ASN A 67 1.47 11.17 5.80
C ASN A 67 1.07 11.94 4.54
N PHE A 68 0.68 11.18 3.52
CA PHE A 68 0.26 11.72 2.23
C PHE A 68 -1.20 11.39 1.98
N ARG A 69 -1.85 12.27 1.22
CA ARG A 69 -3.06 11.91 0.49
C ARG A 69 -2.65 11.26 -0.82
N PHE A 70 -3.35 10.21 -1.21
CA PHE A 70 -3.15 9.59 -2.51
C PHE A 70 -4.43 9.66 -3.35
N ASN A 71 -4.23 9.67 -4.66
CA ASN A 71 -5.30 9.49 -5.65
C ASN A 71 -4.80 8.43 -6.63
N GLU A 72 -5.38 7.25 -6.57
CA GLU A 72 -4.91 6.13 -7.39
C GLU A 72 -6.04 5.19 -7.74
N SER A 73 -5.95 4.58 -8.91
CA SER A 73 -6.84 3.50 -9.30
C SER A 73 -6.18 2.16 -8.97
N PRO A 74 -6.90 1.23 -8.32
CA PRO A 74 -6.37 -0.10 -8.06
C PRO A 74 -5.93 -0.83 -9.34
N ILE A 75 -6.58 -0.55 -10.47
CA ILE A 75 -6.19 -1.15 -11.75
C ILE A 75 -4.82 -0.66 -12.19
N ILE A 76 -4.57 0.66 -12.12
CA ILE A 76 -3.27 1.24 -12.46
C ILE A 76 -2.21 0.79 -11.46
N MET A 77 -2.54 0.78 -10.18
CA MET A 77 -1.66 0.31 -9.12
C MET A 77 -1.19 -1.12 -9.39
N LEU A 78 -2.11 -2.02 -9.67
CA LEU A 78 -1.76 -3.43 -9.92
C LEU A 78 -1.01 -3.60 -11.23
N ASN A 79 -1.26 -2.77 -12.24
CA ASN A 79 -0.49 -2.77 -13.47
C ASN A 79 0.95 -2.30 -13.27
N ASN A 80 1.20 -1.51 -12.24
CA ASN A 80 2.53 -1.02 -11.89
C ASN A 80 3.23 -1.86 -10.82
N LEU A 81 2.69 -3.02 -10.54
CA LEU A 81 3.27 -3.93 -9.55
C LEU A 81 4.62 -4.46 -10.04
N GLU A 82 5.67 -4.22 -9.26
CA GLU A 82 7.02 -4.71 -9.57
C GLU A 82 7.35 -6.01 -8.87
N ALA A 83 6.91 -6.17 -7.62
CA ALA A 83 7.22 -7.35 -6.84
C ALA A 83 6.18 -7.58 -5.75
N LEU A 84 6.01 -8.85 -5.41
CA LEU A 84 5.19 -9.31 -4.28
C LEU A 84 6.07 -10.04 -3.29
N GLY A 85 5.85 -9.78 -2.02
CA GLY A 85 6.49 -10.54 -0.96
C GLY A 85 5.69 -11.76 -0.56
N LYS A 86 6.13 -12.40 0.52
CA LYS A 86 5.43 -13.54 1.10
C LYS A 86 4.15 -13.06 1.79
N PRO A 87 3.00 -13.72 1.54
CA PRO A 87 1.74 -13.32 2.19
C PRO A 87 1.85 -13.38 3.70
N GLU A 88 1.29 -12.37 4.35
CA GLU A 88 1.21 -12.26 5.80
C GLU A 88 -0.24 -12.05 6.21
N ARG A 89 -0.57 -12.52 7.41
CA ARG A 89 -1.90 -12.33 7.96
C ARG A 89 -2.12 -10.85 8.31
N THR A 90 -3.18 -10.28 7.77
CA THR A 90 -3.51 -8.88 7.99
C THR A 90 -4.97 -8.74 8.44
N VAL A 91 -5.26 -7.62 9.08
CA VAL A 91 -6.61 -7.23 9.46
C VAL A 91 -6.92 -5.92 8.77
N SER A 92 -8.10 -5.85 8.14
CA SER A 92 -8.53 -4.61 7.51
C SER A 92 -8.65 -3.48 8.53
N GLY A 93 -8.07 -2.34 8.21
CA GLY A 93 -8.15 -1.16 9.06
C GLY A 93 -9.52 -0.50 9.09
N GLU A 94 -10.37 -0.80 8.13
CA GLU A 94 -11.70 -0.20 8.03
C GLU A 94 -12.83 -1.23 8.10
N GLY A 95 -12.62 -2.43 7.61
CA GLY A 95 -13.65 -3.43 7.50
C GLY A 95 -13.65 -4.51 8.58
N GLY A 96 -12.60 -4.62 9.37
CA GLY A 96 -12.49 -5.61 10.43
C GLY A 96 -12.29 -7.06 10.01
N GLY A 97 -12.25 -7.33 8.71
CA GLY A 97 -12.00 -8.68 8.18
C GLY A 97 -10.52 -9.04 8.24
N THR A 98 -10.22 -10.34 8.16
CA THR A 98 -8.85 -10.83 8.12
C THR A 98 -8.51 -11.32 6.71
N ALA A 99 -7.23 -11.26 6.36
CA ALA A 99 -6.75 -11.69 5.07
C ALA A 99 -5.29 -12.12 5.14
N MET A 100 -4.86 -12.91 4.15
CA MET A 100 -3.45 -13.22 3.90
C MET A 100 -3.05 -12.41 2.67
N ILE A 101 -2.26 -11.36 2.86
CA ILE A 101 -1.88 -10.44 1.79
C ILE A 101 -0.38 -10.23 1.80
N PRO A 102 0.29 -10.30 0.64
CA PRO A 102 1.72 -10.02 0.57
C PRO A 102 2.01 -8.53 0.61
N PRO A 103 3.17 -8.11 1.12
CA PRO A 103 3.64 -6.76 0.86
C PRO A 103 3.86 -6.58 -0.64
N MET A 104 3.61 -5.37 -1.13
CA MET A 104 3.67 -5.05 -2.55
C MET A 104 4.67 -3.93 -2.81
N LYS A 105 5.46 -4.09 -3.85
CA LYS A 105 6.30 -3.02 -4.39
C LYS A 105 5.69 -2.52 -5.68
N ILE A 106 5.30 -1.26 -5.69
CA ILE A 106 4.57 -0.63 -6.78
C ILE A 106 5.35 0.60 -7.25
N ARG A 107 5.51 0.73 -8.56
CA ARG A 107 6.13 1.92 -9.15
C ARG A 107 5.06 2.98 -9.44
N ASP A 108 5.50 4.24 -9.40
CA ASP A 108 4.70 5.38 -9.86
C ASP A 108 3.32 5.50 -9.20
N PHE A 109 3.24 5.17 -7.90
CA PHE A 109 2.02 5.38 -7.13
C PHE A 109 1.79 6.87 -6.91
N THR A 110 0.56 7.33 -7.12
CA THR A 110 0.25 8.76 -7.14
C THR A 110 -0.10 9.29 -5.76
N PHE A 111 0.80 10.07 -5.19
CA PHE A 111 0.55 10.85 -3.98
C PHE A 111 0.26 12.30 -4.39
N SER A 112 -0.79 12.90 -3.85
CA SER A 112 -1.26 14.21 -4.30
C SER A 112 -0.91 15.37 -3.38
N SER A 113 -0.81 15.13 -2.08
CA SER A 113 -0.49 16.19 -1.13
C SER A 113 -0.06 15.63 0.23
N LEU A 114 0.60 16.45 1.04
CA LEU A 114 0.88 16.10 2.42
C LEU A 114 -0.39 16.17 3.24
N SER A 115 -0.47 15.30 4.25
CA SER A 115 -1.57 15.27 5.19
C SER A 115 -1.06 15.60 6.59
N ASP A 116 -1.81 16.44 7.31
CA ASP A 116 -1.54 16.72 8.72
C ASP A 116 -2.10 15.64 9.66
N ALA A 117 -2.82 14.67 9.11
CA ALA A 117 -3.30 13.54 9.89
C ALA A 117 -2.14 12.69 10.40
N VAL A 118 -2.25 12.25 11.61
CA VAL A 118 -1.19 11.48 12.29
C VAL A 118 -1.58 10.03 12.37
#